data_8ad11371cf76b1b46d3455fdff0dde6d
#
_entry.id   8ad11371cf76b1b46d3455fdff0dde6d
#
_cell.length_a   1.000
_cell.length_b   1.000
_cell.length_c   1.000
_cell.angle_alpha   90.00
_cell.angle_beta   90.00
_cell.angle_gamma   90.00
#
_symmetry.space_group_name_H-M   'P 1'
#
loop_
_entity.id
_entity.type
_entity.pdbx_description
1 polymer ?
#
loop_
_entity_poly.entity_id
_entity_poly.type
_entity_poly.pdbx_seq_one_letter_code
_entity_poly.pdbx_strand_id
1 'polypeptide(L)'
;MESNSIDLIHTSIPFGNHYEYSANYNDFGHNQNTDRFFEQMDFLTPELLRVLKPGRVAAIHVKDRVLFGNATGTGMPTIEPFHAQCISHYMKHGFQYFGMITVVTDVVRENNQTYRLGWTEQCKDGSKMGVGCPEYILLFRKLPTDRSTAYADTPVAKS
;
A
#
# COMPACT_ATOMS: atom_id res chain seq x y z
N MET A 1 -3.43 -19.13 -12.85
CA MET A 1 -3.34 -18.15 -13.96
C MET A 1 -2.07 -18.40 -14.76
N GLU A 2 -2.14 -18.22 -16.07
CA GLU A 2 -0.97 -18.31 -16.94
C GLU A 2 -0.03 -17.11 -16.72
N SER A 3 1.26 -17.31 -16.98
CA SER A 3 2.23 -16.23 -16.97
C SER A 3 1.94 -15.24 -18.09
N ASN A 4 2.17 -13.96 -17.85
CA ASN A 4 2.00 -12.90 -18.86
C ASN A 4 0.60 -12.86 -19.48
N SER A 5 -0.44 -13.07 -18.67
CA SER A 5 -1.83 -13.14 -19.15
C SER A 5 -2.67 -11.92 -18.75
N ILE A 6 -2.23 -11.15 -17.77
CA ILE A 6 -2.99 -10.05 -17.17
C ILE A 6 -2.52 -8.69 -17.73
N ASP A 7 -3.47 -7.88 -18.17
CA ASP A 7 -3.18 -6.55 -18.74
C ASP A 7 -3.04 -5.45 -17.70
N LEU A 8 -3.74 -5.56 -16.58
CA LEU A 8 -3.70 -4.59 -15.48
C LEU A 8 -3.94 -5.30 -14.17
N ILE A 9 -3.10 -5.01 -13.18
CA ILE A 9 -3.39 -5.34 -11.79
C ILE A 9 -3.83 -4.04 -11.11
N HIS A 10 -5.03 -4.04 -10.54
CA HIS A 10 -5.50 -2.98 -9.68
C HIS A 10 -6.07 -3.62 -8.41
N THR A 11 -5.45 -3.33 -7.29
CA THR A 11 -5.87 -3.89 -6.01
C THR A 11 -5.59 -2.95 -4.85
N SER A 12 -6.39 -3.11 -3.80
CA SER A 12 -6.12 -2.54 -2.49
C SER A 12 -5.53 -3.65 -1.64
N ILE A 13 -4.31 -3.47 -1.16
CA ILE A 13 -3.74 -4.44 -0.23
C ILE A 13 -4.34 -4.22 1.16
N PRO A 14 -4.55 -5.29 1.92
CA PRO A 14 -5.09 -5.15 3.28
C PRO A 14 -4.20 -4.24 4.10
N PHE A 15 -4.82 -3.23 4.69
CA PHE A 15 -4.15 -2.37 5.66
C PHE A 15 -4.13 -3.13 6.98
N GLY A 16 -3.01 -3.71 7.36
CA GLY A 16 -2.90 -4.53 8.55
C GLY A 16 -3.65 -3.90 9.75
N ASN A 17 -4.48 -4.67 10.43
CA ASN A 17 -5.35 -4.27 11.54
C ASN A 17 -6.48 -3.25 11.24
N HIS A 18 -6.65 -2.78 10.02
CA HIS A 18 -7.80 -1.93 9.71
C HIS A 18 -9.07 -2.74 9.42
N TYR A 19 -8.92 -3.92 8.82
CA TYR A 19 -10.02 -4.82 8.51
C TYR A 19 -9.55 -6.26 8.67
N GLU A 20 -9.98 -6.89 9.75
CA GLU A 20 -9.84 -8.32 9.95
C GLU A 20 -11.07 -9.00 9.36
N TYR A 21 -10.89 -9.74 8.27
CA TYR A 21 -11.98 -10.48 7.62
C TYR A 21 -12.20 -11.84 8.25
N SER A 22 -11.16 -12.45 8.81
CA SER A 22 -11.23 -13.71 9.55
C SER A 22 -10.02 -13.88 10.46
N ALA A 23 -10.17 -14.62 11.54
CA ALA A 23 -9.08 -15.02 12.44
C ALA A 23 -8.16 -16.10 11.81
N ASN A 24 -8.09 -16.20 10.49
CA ASN A 24 -7.30 -17.20 9.79
C ASN A 24 -5.92 -16.63 9.44
N TYR A 25 -4.89 -17.44 9.61
CA TYR A 25 -3.50 -17.10 9.24
C TYR A 25 -3.34 -16.63 7.79
N ASN A 26 -4.22 -17.09 6.89
CA ASN A 26 -4.22 -16.68 5.48
C ASN A 26 -4.91 -15.33 5.23
N ASP A 27 -5.49 -14.71 6.24
CA ASP A 27 -6.01 -13.36 6.13
C ASP A 27 -4.89 -12.35 6.38
N PHE A 28 -4.45 -11.65 5.34
CA PHE A 28 -3.42 -10.62 5.44
C PHE A 28 -3.81 -9.48 6.39
N GLY A 29 -5.12 -9.23 6.55
CA GLY A 29 -5.64 -8.22 7.48
C GLY A 29 -5.49 -8.59 8.95
N HIS A 30 -5.31 -9.89 9.27
CA HIS A 30 -5.14 -10.38 10.64
C HIS A 30 -3.72 -10.12 11.21
N ASN A 31 -2.78 -9.66 10.40
CA ASN A 31 -1.41 -9.44 10.85
C ASN A 31 -1.27 -8.13 11.63
N GLN A 32 -0.91 -8.27 12.89
CA GLN A 32 -0.62 -7.14 13.78
C GLN A 32 0.77 -6.52 13.52
N ASN A 33 1.62 -7.22 12.78
CA ASN A 33 3.01 -6.83 12.53
C ASN A 33 3.24 -6.67 11.03
N THR A 34 3.76 -5.51 10.65
CA THR A 34 4.10 -5.17 9.27
C THR A 34 5.12 -6.13 8.66
N ASP A 35 6.09 -6.62 9.45
CA ASP A 35 7.09 -7.57 8.97
C ASP A 35 6.44 -8.88 8.53
N ARG A 36 5.52 -9.41 9.32
CA ARG A 36 4.75 -10.61 8.96
C ARG A 36 3.87 -10.41 7.73
N PHE A 37 3.30 -9.21 7.58
CA PHE A 37 2.55 -8.86 6.39
C PHE A 37 3.45 -8.97 5.15
N PHE A 38 4.65 -8.41 5.19
CA PHE A 38 5.58 -8.49 4.05
C PHE A 38 6.15 -9.90 3.83
N GLU A 39 6.34 -10.69 4.88
CA GLU A 39 6.67 -12.13 4.72
C GLU A 39 5.60 -12.87 3.92
N GLN A 40 4.32 -12.60 4.17
CA GLN A 40 3.23 -13.18 3.37
C GLN A 40 3.20 -12.60 1.94
N MET A 41 3.45 -11.32 1.79
CA MET A 41 3.54 -10.67 0.49
C MET A 41 4.73 -11.18 -0.34
N ASP A 42 5.78 -11.71 0.29
CA ASP A 42 6.91 -12.36 -0.41
C ASP A 42 6.46 -13.59 -1.23
N PHE A 43 5.33 -14.20 -0.90
CA PHE A 43 4.73 -15.27 -1.70
C PHE A 43 3.82 -14.74 -2.82
N LEU A 44 3.05 -13.70 -2.55
CA LEU A 44 2.08 -13.16 -3.49
C LEU A 44 2.73 -12.28 -4.56
N THR A 45 3.64 -11.41 -4.18
CA THR A 45 4.21 -10.39 -5.08
C THR A 45 4.93 -10.97 -6.29
N PRO A 46 5.73 -12.07 -6.17
CA PRO A 46 6.31 -12.73 -7.34
C PRO A 46 5.26 -13.27 -8.31
N GLU A 47 4.14 -13.78 -7.79
CA GLU A 47 3.04 -14.28 -8.61
C GLU A 47 2.33 -13.14 -9.37
N LEU A 48 2.16 -11.98 -8.73
CA LEU A 48 1.64 -10.79 -9.41
C LEU A 48 2.55 -10.37 -10.56
N LEU A 49 3.85 -10.37 -10.34
CA LEU A 49 4.83 -10.08 -11.39
C LEU A 49 4.79 -11.12 -12.50
N ARG A 50 4.65 -12.41 -12.16
CA ARG A 50 4.59 -13.51 -13.13
C ARG A 50 3.40 -13.39 -14.07
N VAL A 51 2.21 -13.11 -13.53
CA VAL A 51 0.97 -13.09 -14.32
C VAL A 51 0.79 -11.81 -15.13
N LEU A 52 1.37 -10.69 -14.67
CA LEU A 52 1.30 -9.41 -15.38
C LEU A 52 2.08 -9.49 -16.70
N LYS A 53 1.51 -9.01 -17.79
CA LYS A 53 2.21 -8.92 -19.08
C LYS A 53 3.38 -7.95 -19.02
N PRO A 54 4.50 -8.24 -19.71
CA PRO A 54 5.63 -7.32 -19.81
C PRO A 54 5.25 -5.94 -20.33
N GLY A 55 5.70 -4.89 -19.67
CA GLY A 55 5.38 -3.50 -19.97
C GLY A 55 4.05 -2.99 -19.40
N ARG A 56 3.29 -3.85 -18.74
CA ARG A 56 2.00 -3.49 -18.13
C ARG A 56 2.14 -3.02 -16.69
N VAL A 57 1.07 -2.48 -16.16
CA VAL A 57 1.01 -1.72 -14.90
C VAL A 57 0.32 -2.51 -13.80
N ALA A 58 0.86 -2.39 -12.59
CA ALA A 58 0.19 -2.72 -11.36
C ALA A 58 -0.05 -1.44 -10.56
N ALA A 59 -1.30 -1.16 -10.24
CA ALA A 59 -1.74 -0.04 -9.42
C ALA A 59 -2.18 -0.56 -8.05
N ILE A 60 -1.40 -0.24 -7.03
CA ILE A 60 -1.55 -0.79 -5.68
C ILE A 60 -2.02 0.33 -4.74
N HIS A 61 -3.25 0.22 -4.26
CA HIS A 61 -3.83 1.16 -3.32
C HIS A 61 -3.38 0.84 -1.91
N VAL A 62 -2.81 1.82 -1.22
CA VAL A 62 -2.28 1.71 0.14
C VAL A 62 -2.61 2.94 0.97
N LYS A 63 -2.52 2.78 2.28
CA LYS A 63 -2.67 3.86 3.26
C LYS A 63 -1.63 3.70 4.35
N ASP A 64 -1.06 4.80 4.82
CA ASP A 64 -0.19 4.78 5.98
C ASP A 64 -0.98 4.50 7.26
N ARG A 65 -0.33 3.94 8.26
CA ARG A 65 -0.96 3.54 9.51
C ARG A 65 -0.58 4.48 10.64
N VAL A 66 -1.58 4.78 11.48
CA VAL A 66 -1.32 5.41 12.76
C VAL A 66 -0.94 4.33 13.78
N LEU A 67 0.22 4.47 14.39
CA LEU A 67 0.64 3.67 15.53
C LEU A 67 0.40 4.49 16.80
N PHE A 68 -0.45 3.99 17.67
CA PHE A 68 -0.74 4.63 18.95
C PHE A 68 0.40 4.42 19.96
N GLY A 69 0.44 5.27 20.98
CA GLY A 69 1.54 5.30 21.92
C GLY A 69 1.81 3.99 22.66
N ASN A 70 0.79 3.15 22.85
CA ASN A 70 0.95 1.82 23.42
C ASN A 70 1.68 0.85 22.46
N ALA A 71 1.51 1.03 21.15
CA ALA A 71 2.20 0.22 20.14
C ALA A 71 3.62 0.70 19.86
N THR A 72 3.89 1.99 20.03
CA THR A 72 5.24 2.57 19.83
C THR A 72 6.19 2.32 20.99
N GLY A 73 5.67 2.02 22.17
CA GLY A 73 6.45 1.90 23.40
C GLY A 73 6.98 3.23 23.97
N THR A 74 6.70 4.35 23.28
CA THR A 74 7.16 5.69 23.69
C THR A 74 6.08 6.55 24.33
N GLY A 75 4.82 6.07 24.30
CA GLY A 75 3.65 6.84 24.69
C GLY A 75 3.20 7.89 23.67
N MET A 76 4.00 8.15 22.64
CA MET A 76 3.67 9.10 21.57
C MET A 76 3.14 8.37 20.33
N PRO A 77 2.03 8.82 19.76
CA PRO A 77 1.56 8.28 18.48
C PRO A 77 2.49 8.70 17.34
N THR A 78 2.62 7.84 16.34
CA THR A 78 3.38 8.10 15.12
C THR A 78 2.65 7.56 13.90
N ILE A 79 3.18 7.84 12.73
CA ILE A 79 2.69 7.29 11.46
C ILE A 79 3.74 6.33 10.90
N GLU A 80 3.34 5.11 10.66
CA GLU A 80 4.15 4.15 9.93
C GLU A 80 4.03 4.45 8.42
N PRO A 81 5.17 4.69 7.73
CA PRO A 81 5.18 5.03 6.32
C PRO A 81 4.98 3.77 5.45
N PHE A 82 3.80 3.16 5.56
CA PHE A 82 3.51 1.88 4.93
C PHE A 82 3.62 1.94 3.40
N HIS A 83 3.26 3.06 2.78
CA HIS A 83 3.43 3.26 1.33
C HIS A 83 4.89 3.14 0.90
N ALA A 84 5.84 3.70 1.67
CA ALA A 84 7.25 3.63 1.37
C ALA A 84 7.80 2.20 1.52
N GLN A 85 7.33 1.48 2.54
CA GLN A 85 7.67 0.06 2.74
C GLN A 85 7.15 -0.80 1.58
N CYS A 86 5.93 -0.54 1.10
CA CYS A 86 5.37 -1.19 -0.08
C CYS A 86 6.20 -0.92 -1.33
N ILE A 87 6.62 0.33 -1.56
CA ILE A 87 7.49 0.67 -2.71
C ILE A 87 8.76 -0.16 -2.68
N SER A 88 9.45 -0.20 -1.54
CA SER A 88 10.68 -0.98 -1.38
C SER A 88 10.45 -2.48 -1.60
N HIS A 89 9.34 -3.02 -1.07
CA HIS A 89 8.97 -4.43 -1.23
C HIS A 89 8.73 -4.80 -2.70
N TYR A 90 7.92 -4.03 -3.43
CA TYR A 90 7.63 -4.31 -4.83
C TYR A 90 8.87 -4.17 -5.71
N MET A 91 9.72 -3.18 -5.45
CA MET A 91 11.00 -3.00 -6.16
C MET A 91 11.95 -4.18 -5.92
N LYS A 92 12.03 -4.68 -4.69
CA LYS A 92 12.81 -5.88 -4.33
C LYS A 92 12.40 -7.09 -5.17
N HIS A 93 11.11 -7.22 -5.48
CA HIS A 93 10.55 -8.32 -6.26
C HIS A 93 10.58 -8.11 -7.78
N GLY A 94 11.23 -7.06 -8.28
CA GLY A 94 11.49 -6.86 -9.70
C GLY A 94 10.51 -5.93 -10.42
N PHE A 95 9.58 -5.30 -9.70
CA PHE A 95 8.76 -4.23 -10.26
C PHE A 95 9.57 -2.95 -10.40
N GLN A 96 9.30 -2.18 -11.44
CA GLN A 96 9.79 -0.82 -11.59
C GLN A 96 8.77 0.15 -11.03
N TYR A 97 9.14 0.93 -10.03
CA TYR A 97 8.32 2.03 -9.51
C TYR A 97 8.42 3.24 -10.43
N PHE A 98 7.28 3.84 -10.80
CA PHE A 98 7.30 5.02 -11.67
C PHE A 98 6.37 6.16 -11.21
N GLY A 99 5.84 6.07 -10.02
CA GLY A 99 5.12 7.17 -9.40
C GLY A 99 3.94 6.73 -8.53
N MET A 100 3.22 7.70 -8.01
CA MET A 100 2.02 7.46 -7.22
C MET A 100 0.98 8.55 -7.47
N ILE A 101 -0.27 8.18 -7.27
CA ILE A 101 -1.40 9.09 -7.23
C ILE A 101 -1.77 9.26 -5.76
N THR A 102 -1.84 10.50 -5.30
CA THR A 102 -2.34 10.80 -3.95
C THR A 102 -3.85 10.93 -4.00
N VAL A 103 -4.54 10.14 -3.18
CA VAL A 103 -5.97 10.23 -2.99
C VAL A 103 -6.23 11.13 -1.77
N VAL A 104 -6.76 12.30 -2.04
CA VAL A 104 -7.09 13.28 -0.98
C VAL A 104 -8.49 12.98 -0.45
N THR A 105 -8.58 12.71 0.85
CA THR A 105 -9.84 12.45 1.53
C THR A 105 -10.17 13.57 2.51
N ASP A 106 -11.45 13.75 2.78
CA ASP A 106 -11.90 14.68 3.82
C ASP A 106 -11.64 14.06 5.19
N VAL A 107 -10.64 14.57 5.88
CA VAL A 107 -10.17 14.04 7.18
C VAL A 107 -11.28 14.15 8.24
N VAL A 108 -12.14 15.14 8.16
CA VAL A 108 -13.24 15.35 9.11
C VAL A 108 -14.34 14.31 8.93
N ARG A 109 -14.65 13.97 7.67
CA ARG A 109 -15.69 12.99 7.35
C ARG A 109 -15.24 11.54 7.63
N GLU A 110 -13.96 11.22 7.42
CA GLU A 110 -13.48 9.86 7.45
C GLU A 110 -12.85 9.44 8.77
N ASN A 111 -12.51 10.39 9.64
CA ASN A 111 -11.70 10.12 10.83
C ASN A 111 -12.25 10.71 12.10
N ASN A 112 -13.48 10.40 12.42
CA ASN A 112 -14.08 10.73 13.70
C ASN A 112 -13.43 10.01 14.92
N GLN A 113 -12.57 9.03 14.69
CA GLN A 113 -11.94 8.22 15.75
C GLN A 113 -10.43 8.40 15.87
N THR A 114 -9.82 9.32 15.13
CA THR A 114 -8.37 9.45 15.16
C THR A 114 -7.91 10.53 16.11
N TYR A 115 -6.78 10.32 16.75
CA TYR A 115 -6.12 11.27 17.62
C TYR A 115 -5.88 12.64 16.93
N ARG A 116 -5.93 12.68 15.61
CA ARG A 116 -5.64 13.89 14.82
C ARG A 116 -6.69 14.97 14.92
N LEU A 117 -7.95 14.59 15.15
CA LEU A 117 -9.09 15.49 15.24
C LEU A 117 -9.92 15.29 16.50
N GLY A 118 -9.40 14.52 17.45
CA GLY A 118 -10.09 14.28 18.71
C GLY A 118 -10.33 15.60 19.46
N TRP A 119 -11.60 15.97 19.63
CA TRP A 119 -12.00 17.18 20.36
C TRP A 119 -11.31 17.29 21.73
N THR A 120 -11.23 16.16 22.43
CA THR A 120 -10.61 16.09 23.75
C THR A 120 -9.12 16.44 23.72
N GLU A 121 -8.41 16.02 22.69
CA GLU A 121 -6.98 16.34 22.54
C GLU A 121 -6.76 17.77 22.08
N GLN A 122 -7.62 18.30 21.22
CA GLN A 122 -7.58 19.72 20.82
C GLN A 122 -7.74 20.67 22.02
N CYS A 123 -8.60 20.29 22.96
CA CYS A 123 -8.84 21.09 24.15
C CYS A 123 -7.79 20.93 25.25
N LYS A 124 -6.97 19.88 25.22
CA LYS A 124 -5.98 19.58 26.25
C LYS A 124 -4.56 19.94 25.80
N ASP A 125 -4.08 19.27 24.79
CA ASP A 125 -2.69 19.37 24.34
C ASP A 125 -2.58 19.10 22.84
N GLY A 126 -2.51 20.17 22.06
CA GLY A 126 -2.39 20.08 20.60
C GLY A 126 -1.10 19.44 20.10
N SER A 127 -0.08 19.26 20.95
CA SER A 127 1.16 18.61 20.57
C SER A 127 1.01 17.13 20.27
N LYS A 128 -0.07 16.50 20.75
CA LYS A 128 -0.41 15.10 20.47
C LYS A 128 -1.19 14.92 19.17
N MET A 129 -1.58 15.98 18.52
CA MET A 129 -2.32 15.92 17.28
C MET A 129 -1.39 15.69 16.10
N GLY A 130 -1.77 14.78 15.22
CA GLY A 130 -1.06 14.51 13.96
C GLY A 130 -1.81 15.02 12.74
N VAL A 131 -1.17 14.90 11.60
CA VAL A 131 -1.76 15.21 10.29
C VAL A 131 -2.67 14.08 9.79
N GLY A 132 -3.50 14.36 8.82
CA GLY A 132 -4.26 13.35 8.10
C GLY A 132 -3.36 12.35 7.38
N CYS A 133 -3.79 11.10 7.24
CA CYS A 133 -3.11 10.12 6.40
C CYS A 133 -3.80 10.07 5.04
N PRO A 134 -3.20 10.63 3.99
CA PRO A 134 -3.71 10.45 2.64
C PRO A 134 -3.59 8.97 2.25
N GLU A 135 -4.35 8.61 1.23
CA GLU A 135 -4.22 7.31 0.58
C GLU A 135 -3.40 7.47 -0.70
N TYR A 136 -2.74 6.40 -1.10
CA TYR A 136 -1.88 6.41 -2.27
C TYR A 136 -2.21 5.25 -3.20
N ILE A 137 -2.17 5.50 -4.49
CA ILE A 137 -2.16 4.45 -5.50
C ILE A 137 -0.74 4.40 -6.05
N LEU A 138 0.02 3.40 -5.65
CA LEU A 138 1.39 3.19 -6.08
C LEU A 138 1.39 2.56 -7.47
N LEU A 139 2.17 3.14 -8.38
CA LEU A 139 2.23 2.71 -9.76
C LEU A 139 3.53 1.97 -10.03
N PHE A 140 3.39 0.70 -10.40
CA PHE A 140 4.50 -0.18 -10.73
C PHE A 140 4.35 -0.71 -12.16
N ARG A 141 5.47 -1.05 -12.76
CA ARG A 141 5.52 -1.63 -14.09
C ARG A 141 6.34 -2.92 -14.09
N LYS A 142 5.85 -3.93 -14.78
CA LYS A 142 6.70 -5.03 -15.19
C LYS A 142 7.53 -4.58 -16.38
N LEU A 143 8.84 -4.80 -16.31
CA LEU A 143 9.72 -4.40 -17.42
C LEU A 143 9.35 -5.15 -18.70
N PRO A 144 9.43 -4.49 -19.88
CA PRO A 144 9.28 -5.16 -21.15
C PRO A 144 10.43 -6.13 -21.38
N THR A 145 10.23 -7.11 -22.26
CA THR A 145 11.29 -8.06 -22.62
C THR A 145 12.42 -7.36 -23.38
N ASP A 146 12.05 -6.52 -24.38
CA ASP A 146 13.00 -5.64 -25.04
C ASP A 146 13.09 -4.29 -24.30
N ARG A 147 14.14 -4.14 -23.53
CA ARG A 147 14.38 -2.92 -22.75
C ARG A 147 14.96 -1.76 -23.55
N SER A 148 15.40 -2.02 -24.77
CA SER A 148 16.00 -0.98 -25.64
C SER A 148 14.98 0.01 -26.18
N THR A 149 13.73 -0.45 -26.36
CA THR A 149 12.64 0.35 -26.93
C THR A 149 11.76 1.01 -25.87
N ALA A 150 11.80 0.53 -24.65
CA ALA A 150 10.92 0.94 -23.51
C ALA A 150 9.41 0.79 -23.79
N TYR A 151 9.02 0.03 -24.82
CA TYR A 151 7.63 -0.26 -25.14
C TYR A 151 7.18 -1.59 -24.53
N ALA A 152 5.88 -1.69 -24.21
CA ALA A 152 5.28 -2.96 -23.84
C ALA A 152 5.45 -3.98 -24.98
N ASP A 153 5.68 -5.25 -24.64
CA ASP A 153 5.79 -6.34 -25.63
C ASP A 153 4.55 -6.44 -26.52
N THR A 154 3.37 -6.14 -25.93
CA THR A 154 2.12 -5.99 -26.67
C THR A 154 1.62 -4.56 -26.48
N PRO A 155 1.79 -3.67 -27.47
CA PRO A 155 1.35 -2.28 -27.35
C PRO A 155 -0.16 -2.18 -27.16
N VAL A 156 -0.60 -1.16 -26.43
CA VAL A 156 -2.02 -0.79 -26.35
C VAL A 156 -2.31 0.17 -27.48
N ALA A 157 -3.18 -0.23 -28.38
CA ALA A 157 -3.68 0.69 -29.41
C ALA A 157 -4.52 1.78 -28.73
N LYS A 158 -4.22 3.05 -29.04
CA LYS A 158 -5.11 4.14 -28.66
C LYS A 158 -6.33 4.10 -29.55
N SER A 159 -7.49 4.04 -28.92
CA SER A 159 -8.77 4.22 -29.62
C SER A 159 -9.00 5.66 -30.00
#